data_1016b4de1bc688c5911fb6c6abf4bfb9
#
_entry.id   1016b4de1bc688c5911fb6c6abf4bfb9
#
_cell.length_a   1.000
_cell.length_b   1.000
_cell.length_c   1.000
_cell.angle_alpha   90.00
_cell.angle_beta   90.00
_cell.angle_gamma   90.00
#
_symmetry.space_group_name_H-M   'P 1'
#
loop_
_entity.id
_entity.type
_entity.pdbx_description
1 polymer ?
#
loop_
_entity_poly.entity_id
_entity_poly.type
_entity_poly.pdbx_seq_one_letter_code
_entity_poly.pdbx_strand_id
1 'polypeptide(L)'
;MKRIPGFVFFLLCFSLSLQACSLPLLQPNVQAALPAAAEPPEGQLVTVAPDASATPTPFRPVPPTPTPVPTSTPTPTLTPTLDIRPPEAEMPSTGYAVQPGGPLPDGVVNILVLGSDARPGGGFRTDVIVLVSINRNNGTVSLVSFPRDLYVTIPGWMTNRINTAQAAGGFATMASTFEYNFGVRPTYYVMTNMQGFTGIIDSLNGVNVKVRQSLRDKCDLPWADAHGYCAIEAPATVPMDGQTALWYVRSRYSSSDFDRLRRSQEVLQAIFNRLISLDGIRRAPEIYEIYRRSVETNLTLDVLLPLVPVAQQVMEDPSRIRRFTITPAEAYPFITPEGAWVLWPNLDAIKAIVYQAVYR
;
A
#
# COMPACT_ATOMS: atom_id res chain seq x y z
N MET A 1 -31.25 -14.63 -33.56
CA MET A 1 -30.47 -15.47 -32.63
C MET A 1 -29.54 -14.55 -31.84
N LYS A 2 -29.90 -14.19 -30.60
CA LYS A 2 -29.08 -13.36 -29.72
C LYS A 2 -27.95 -14.22 -29.16
N ARG A 3 -26.69 -13.83 -29.41
CA ARG A 3 -25.50 -14.48 -28.84
C ARG A 3 -25.49 -14.23 -27.33
N ILE A 4 -25.59 -15.29 -26.55
CA ILE A 4 -25.40 -15.26 -25.10
C ILE A 4 -23.91 -14.93 -24.89
N PRO A 5 -23.56 -13.88 -24.13
CA PRO A 5 -22.15 -13.54 -23.89
C PRO A 5 -21.48 -14.71 -23.14
N GLY A 6 -20.32 -15.13 -23.61
CA GLY A 6 -19.56 -16.30 -23.13
C GLY A 6 -19.27 -16.31 -21.61
N PHE A 7 -19.44 -15.17 -20.97
CA PHE A 7 -19.28 -14.99 -19.51
C PHE A 7 -20.39 -15.70 -18.71
N VAL A 8 -21.64 -15.70 -19.19
CA VAL A 8 -22.75 -16.40 -18.51
C VAL A 8 -22.61 -17.91 -18.64
N PHE A 9 -22.07 -18.41 -19.76
CA PHE A 9 -21.81 -19.84 -19.96
C PHE A 9 -20.66 -20.35 -19.08
N PHE A 10 -19.65 -19.51 -18.83
CA PHE A 10 -18.52 -19.85 -17.98
C PHE A 10 -18.92 -19.95 -16.48
N LEU A 11 -19.81 -19.09 -16.00
CA LEU A 11 -20.35 -19.13 -14.63
C LEU A 11 -21.23 -20.36 -14.40
N LEU A 12 -21.98 -20.83 -15.41
CA LEU A 12 -22.78 -22.04 -15.35
C LEU A 12 -21.92 -23.33 -15.32
N CYS A 13 -20.80 -23.36 -16.04
CA CYS A 13 -19.85 -24.48 -15.99
C CYS A 13 -19.09 -24.56 -14.66
N PHE A 14 -18.86 -23.41 -13.99
CA PHE A 14 -18.16 -23.37 -12.71
C PHE A 14 -19.02 -23.87 -11.54
N SER A 15 -20.34 -23.70 -11.60
CA SER A 15 -21.27 -24.22 -10.57
C SER A 15 -21.46 -25.74 -10.61
N LEU A 16 -21.19 -26.38 -11.75
CA LEU A 16 -21.32 -27.85 -11.90
C LEU A 16 -20.05 -28.63 -11.54
N SER A 17 -18.88 -28.01 -11.46
CA SER A 17 -17.63 -28.69 -11.13
C SER A 17 -17.34 -28.81 -9.62
N LEU A 18 -18.17 -28.24 -8.75
CA LEU A 18 -18.02 -28.29 -7.29
C LEU A 18 -18.60 -29.53 -6.60
N GLN A 19 -19.24 -30.47 -7.35
CA GLN A 19 -19.89 -31.62 -6.76
C GLN A 19 -19.23 -32.99 -6.99
N ALA A 20 -18.04 -33.03 -7.59
CA ALA A 20 -17.36 -34.31 -7.82
C ALA A 20 -15.92 -34.26 -7.35
N CYS A 21 -15.64 -34.63 -6.10
CA CYS A 21 -14.46 -35.36 -5.65
C CYS A 21 -14.42 -35.43 -4.11
N SER A 22 -15.16 -36.40 -3.57
CA SER A 22 -14.85 -37.04 -2.27
C SER A 22 -14.23 -38.39 -2.55
N LEU A 23 -12.90 -38.44 -2.68
CA LEU A 23 -12.14 -39.68 -2.62
C LEU A 23 -11.18 -39.60 -1.42
N PRO A 24 -11.06 -40.69 -0.61
CA PRO A 24 -10.22 -40.68 0.58
C PRO A 24 -8.74 -40.69 0.19
N LEU A 25 -7.97 -39.73 0.71
CA LEU A 25 -6.53 -39.66 0.60
C LEU A 25 -5.90 -40.77 1.45
N LEU A 26 -5.26 -41.72 0.80
CA LEU A 26 -4.23 -42.58 1.36
C LEU A 26 -3.03 -41.71 1.75
N GLN A 27 -2.74 -41.63 3.03
CA GLN A 27 -1.54 -41.00 3.54
C GLN A 27 -0.34 -41.91 3.29
N PRO A 28 0.75 -41.47 2.64
CA PRO A 28 2.03 -42.13 2.72
C PRO A 28 2.71 -41.70 4.03
N ASN A 29 2.93 -42.69 4.90
CA ASN A 29 3.74 -42.56 6.11
C ASN A 29 5.22 -42.47 5.69
N VAL A 30 5.76 -41.27 5.63
CA VAL A 30 7.20 -41.05 5.46
C VAL A 30 7.73 -40.45 6.76
N GLN A 31 8.20 -41.30 7.64
CA GLN A 31 9.12 -40.91 8.72
C GLN A 31 10.46 -40.57 8.09
N ALA A 32 10.69 -39.29 7.80
CA ALA A 32 12.04 -38.79 7.53
C ALA A 32 12.75 -38.57 8.88
N ALA A 33 13.77 -39.37 9.13
CA ALA A 33 14.66 -39.18 10.24
C ALA A 33 15.36 -37.82 10.09
N LEU A 34 15.26 -36.98 11.13
CA LEU A 34 16.05 -35.76 11.26
C LEU A 34 17.52 -36.13 11.40
N PRO A 35 18.46 -35.52 10.68
CA PRO A 35 19.88 -35.66 10.96
C PRO A 35 20.20 -35.05 12.33
N ALA A 36 20.94 -35.79 13.13
CA ALA A 36 21.42 -35.34 14.43
C ALA A 36 22.17 -34.01 14.31
N ALA A 37 21.86 -33.08 15.21
CA ALA A 37 22.57 -31.82 15.34
C ALA A 37 24.06 -32.14 15.64
N ALA A 38 24.97 -31.57 14.83
CA ALA A 38 26.38 -31.61 15.08
C ALA A 38 26.66 -30.79 16.35
N GLU A 39 27.35 -31.40 17.30
CA GLU A 39 27.88 -30.73 18.50
C GLU A 39 28.82 -29.59 18.06
N PRO A 40 28.82 -28.45 18.77
CA PRO A 40 29.78 -27.39 18.52
C PRO A 40 31.19 -27.89 18.92
N PRO A 41 32.28 -27.49 18.21
CA PRO A 41 33.62 -27.89 18.54
C PRO A 41 34.00 -27.37 19.93
N GLU A 42 34.46 -28.28 20.77
CA GLU A 42 35.02 -27.94 22.08
C GLU A 42 36.15 -26.93 21.90
N GLY A 43 36.02 -25.77 22.58
CA GLY A 43 37.04 -24.76 22.62
C GLY A 43 38.32 -25.34 23.26
N GLN A 44 39.40 -25.47 22.50
CA GLN A 44 40.71 -25.77 23.01
C GLN A 44 41.17 -24.61 23.91
N LEU A 45 41.24 -24.85 25.20
CA LEU A 45 41.93 -23.98 26.14
C LEU A 45 43.41 -23.97 25.77
N VAL A 46 43.90 -22.84 25.25
CA VAL A 46 45.31 -22.60 25.04
C VAL A 46 45.96 -22.39 26.42
N THR A 47 46.69 -23.37 26.91
CA THR A 47 47.50 -23.25 28.11
C THR A 47 48.68 -22.34 27.79
N VAL A 48 48.74 -21.17 28.44
CA VAL A 48 49.90 -20.28 28.37
C VAL A 48 51.10 -20.95 29.02
N ALA A 49 52.23 -21.00 28.31
CA ALA A 49 53.49 -21.58 28.84
C ALA A 49 53.92 -20.81 30.06
N PRO A 50 54.49 -21.52 31.13
CA PRO A 50 54.81 -20.91 32.41
C PRO A 50 56.00 -19.94 32.39
N ASP A 51 56.66 -19.72 31.27
CA ASP A 51 57.87 -18.90 31.15
C ASP A 51 57.72 -17.58 30.43
N ALA A 52 56.50 -17.05 30.30
CA ALA A 52 56.30 -15.71 29.75
C ALA A 52 56.76 -14.67 30.77
N SER A 53 58.00 -14.20 30.64
CA SER A 53 58.52 -13.06 31.38
C SER A 53 57.75 -11.81 31.10
N ALA A 54 57.08 -11.22 32.09
CA ALA A 54 56.42 -9.96 32.00
C ALA A 54 57.46 -8.85 31.74
N THR A 55 57.46 -8.28 30.54
CA THR A 55 58.26 -7.09 30.24
C THR A 55 57.66 -5.92 31.00
N PRO A 56 58.33 -5.26 31.94
CA PRO A 56 57.80 -4.09 32.63
C PRO A 56 57.73 -2.94 31.63
N THR A 57 56.53 -2.55 31.24
CA THR A 57 56.31 -1.32 30.48
C THR A 57 56.53 -0.14 31.43
N PRO A 58 57.52 0.75 31.20
CA PRO A 58 57.71 1.88 32.08
C PRO A 58 56.50 2.82 32.00
N PHE A 59 55.74 2.87 33.09
CA PHE A 59 54.67 3.85 33.26
C PHE A 59 55.33 5.23 33.41
N ARG A 60 55.26 6.04 32.34
CA ARG A 60 55.56 7.47 32.41
C ARG A 60 54.31 8.21 32.78
N PRO A 61 54.19 8.84 33.95
CA PRO A 61 53.06 9.72 34.24
C PRO A 61 53.03 10.89 33.25
N VAL A 62 51.92 11.02 32.53
CA VAL A 62 51.67 12.16 31.67
C VAL A 62 51.51 13.40 32.56
N PRO A 63 52.21 14.52 32.29
CA PRO A 63 52.02 15.74 33.06
C PRO A 63 50.55 16.17 32.99
N PRO A 64 49.99 16.75 34.07
CA PRO A 64 48.60 17.15 34.10
C PRO A 64 48.33 18.16 33.00
N THR A 65 47.38 17.85 32.12
CA THR A 65 46.87 18.77 31.12
C THR A 65 46.27 19.99 31.86
N PRO A 66 46.64 21.23 31.53
CA PRO A 66 46.05 22.41 32.17
C PRO A 66 44.52 22.39 31.97
N THR A 67 43.80 22.41 33.09
CA THR A 67 42.33 22.50 33.09
C THR A 67 41.92 23.78 32.35
N PRO A 68 41.13 23.71 31.29
CA PRO A 68 40.67 24.92 30.62
C PRO A 68 39.84 25.77 31.59
N VAL A 69 40.17 27.04 31.66
CA VAL A 69 39.40 28.03 32.41
C VAL A 69 37.99 28.01 31.88
N PRO A 70 36.97 27.93 32.74
CA PRO A 70 35.58 27.93 32.25
C PRO A 70 35.31 29.20 31.49
N THR A 71 35.17 29.07 30.18
CA THR A 71 34.67 30.14 29.32
C THR A 71 33.23 30.42 29.70
N SER A 72 32.85 31.64 29.98
CA SER A 72 31.46 32.02 30.28
C SER A 72 30.57 31.48 29.16
N THR A 73 29.78 30.50 29.43
CA THR A 73 28.75 29.97 28.50
C THR A 73 27.78 31.12 28.22
N PRO A 74 27.59 31.52 26.95
CA PRO A 74 26.61 32.55 26.64
C PRO A 74 25.27 32.06 27.15
N THR A 75 24.56 32.88 27.92
CA THR A 75 23.17 32.63 28.33
C THR A 75 22.36 32.26 27.09
N PRO A 76 21.66 31.11 27.07
CA PRO A 76 20.87 30.77 25.91
C PRO A 76 19.87 31.91 25.66
N THR A 77 20.07 32.63 24.57
CA THR A 77 19.05 33.53 24.04
C THR A 77 17.84 32.66 23.73
N LEU A 78 16.69 33.00 24.34
CA LEU A 78 15.43 32.34 24.04
C LEU A 78 15.23 32.42 22.53
N THR A 79 15.54 31.35 21.83
CA THR A 79 15.13 31.18 20.43
C THR A 79 13.63 31.36 20.42
N PRO A 80 13.04 32.27 19.63
CA PRO A 80 11.60 32.37 19.56
C PRO A 80 11.07 30.97 19.20
N THR A 81 10.27 30.41 20.09
CA THR A 81 9.54 29.17 19.79
C THR A 81 8.77 29.49 18.52
N LEU A 82 9.16 28.88 17.39
CA LEU A 82 8.33 28.89 16.21
C LEU A 82 6.98 28.37 16.68
N ASP A 83 5.96 29.21 16.63
CA ASP A 83 4.58 28.81 16.85
C ASP A 83 4.24 27.93 15.64
N ILE A 84 4.47 26.61 15.81
CA ILE A 84 4.19 25.57 14.81
C ILE A 84 2.70 25.22 14.80
N ARG A 85 1.83 26.09 15.31
CA ARG A 85 0.44 26.02 14.87
C ARG A 85 0.47 26.19 13.35
N PRO A 86 -0.19 25.26 12.62
CA PRO A 86 -0.51 25.53 11.22
C PRO A 86 -1.07 26.95 11.22
N PRO A 87 -0.67 27.85 10.32
CA PRO A 87 -1.36 29.10 10.21
C PRO A 87 -2.84 28.74 10.15
N GLU A 88 -3.62 29.31 11.05
CA GLU A 88 -5.08 29.34 10.93
C GLU A 88 -5.32 30.21 9.69
N ALA A 89 -4.87 29.66 8.57
CA ALA A 89 -5.09 30.20 7.26
C ALA A 89 -6.60 30.22 7.17
N GLU A 90 -7.19 31.40 7.04
CA GLU A 90 -8.51 31.56 6.49
C GLU A 90 -8.55 30.71 5.24
N MET A 91 -8.92 29.43 5.44
CA MET A 91 -9.12 28.52 4.33
C MET A 91 -10.27 29.12 3.55
N PRO A 92 -10.10 29.32 2.24
CA PRO A 92 -11.22 29.75 1.44
C PRO A 92 -12.34 28.78 1.77
N SER A 93 -13.42 29.27 2.38
CA SER A 93 -14.63 28.54 2.59
C SER A 93 -15.11 28.18 1.18
N THR A 94 -14.62 27.05 0.67
CA THR A 94 -15.19 26.45 -0.53
C THR A 94 -16.63 26.19 -0.11
N GLY A 95 -17.60 26.92 -0.68
CA GLY A 95 -18.99 26.96 -0.29
C GLY A 95 -19.75 25.65 -0.55
N TYR A 96 -19.09 24.55 -0.25
CA TYR A 96 -19.67 23.22 -0.17
C TYR A 96 -19.99 22.96 1.29
N ALA A 97 -21.26 23.18 1.67
CA ALA A 97 -21.81 22.57 2.88
C ALA A 97 -21.64 21.05 2.72
N VAL A 98 -20.53 20.51 3.22
CA VAL A 98 -20.30 19.06 3.24
C VAL A 98 -21.27 18.50 4.25
N GLN A 99 -22.37 17.93 3.78
CA GLN A 99 -23.26 17.14 4.59
C GLN A 99 -22.43 16.01 5.20
N PRO A 100 -22.48 15.76 6.52
CA PRO A 100 -21.88 14.55 7.09
C PRO A 100 -22.48 13.36 6.33
N GLY A 101 -21.62 12.41 5.94
CA GLY A 101 -21.97 11.30 5.05
C GLY A 101 -23.29 10.65 5.44
N GLY A 102 -24.28 10.83 4.61
CA GLY A 102 -25.53 10.09 4.68
C GLY A 102 -25.28 8.61 4.32
N PRO A 103 -26.32 7.77 4.42
CA PRO A 103 -26.20 6.39 3.93
C PRO A 103 -25.75 6.41 2.48
N LEU A 104 -24.93 5.40 2.10
CA LEU A 104 -24.51 5.24 0.69
C LEU A 104 -25.75 5.20 -0.21
N PRO A 105 -25.73 5.89 -1.36
CA PRO A 105 -26.81 5.79 -2.32
C PRO A 105 -26.97 4.32 -2.78
N ASP A 106 -28.22 3.93 -3.00
CA ASP A 106 -28.50 2.62 -3.58
C ASP A 106 -27.69 2.41 -4.86
N GLY A 107 -27.11 1.21 -5.00
CA GLY A 107 -26.31 0.89 -6.16
C GLY A 107 -24.85 1.38 -6.12
N VAL A 108 -24.42 2.08 -5.07
CA VAL A 108 -23.00 2.43 -4.84
C VAL A 108 -22.32 1.37 -3.99
N VAL A 109 -21.15 0.91 -4.45
CA VAL A 109 -20.31 -0.05 -3.74
C VAL A 109 -18.94 0.58 -3.49
N ASN A 110 -18.53 0.63 -2.22
CA ASN A 110 -17.23 1.16 -1.80
C ASN A 110 -16.30 0.03 -1.39
N ILE A 111 -15.14 -0.03 -2.04
CA ILE A 111 -14.09 -1.02 -1.82
C ILE A 111 -12.80 -0.29 -1.44
N LEU A 112 -12.19 -0.65 -0.33
CA LEU A 112 -10.89 -0.11 0.05
C LEU A 112 -9.78 -1.04 -0.45
N VAL A 113 -8.94 -0.55 -1.36
CA VAL A 113 -7.77 -1.27 -1.87
C VAL A 113 -6.56 -0.88 -1.04
N LEU A 114 -5.94 -1.88 -0.41
CA LEU A 114 -4.83 -1.72 0.52
C LEU A 114 -3.61 -2.50 0.04
N GLY A 115 -2.47 -1.82 -0.04
CA GLY A 115 -1.16 -2.44 -0.25
C GLY A 115 -0.36 -2.40 1.03
N SER A 116 0.06 -3.57 1.55
CA SER A 116 0.81 -3.66 2.80
C SER A 116 2.28 -3.99 2.60
N ASP A 117 3.11 -3.56 3.55
CA ASP A 117 4.52 -3.95 3.65
C ASP A 117 4.73 -5.20 4.53
N ALA A 118 3.67 -5.98 4.75
CA ALA A 118 3.69 -7.16 5.61
C ALA A 118 4.80 -8.13 5.24
N ARG A 119 5.55 -8.56 6.25
CA ARG A 119 6.63 -9.55 6.17
C ARG A 119 6.39 -10.65 7.21
N PRO A 120 6.81 -11.89 6.93
CA PRO A 120 6.71 -12.96 7.91
C PRO A 120 7.36 -12.58 9.25
N GLY A 121 6.62 -12.70 10.36
CA GLY A 121 7.11 -12.43 11.71
C GLY A 121 7.24 -10.96 12.10
N GLY A 122 6.79 -10.00 11.26
CA GLY A 122 6.84 -8.57 11.54
C GLY A 122 5.45 -7.91 11.61
N GLY A 123 5.39 -6.69 12.17
CA GLY A 123 4.23 -5.82 11.99
C GLY A 123 4.11 -5.36 10.54
N PHE A 124 2.98 -4.74 10.19
CA PHE A 124 2.78 -4.20 8.86
C PHE A 124 2.14 -2.81 8.88
N ARG A 125 2.27 -2.11 7.76
CA ARG A 125 1.59 -0.85 7.47
C ARG A 125 0.96 -0.92 6.08
N THR A 126 -0.11 -0.16 5.89
CA THR A 126 -0.76 -0.05 4.58
C THR A 126 -0.20 1.17 3.84
N ASP A 127 0.76 0.92 2.97
CA ASP A 127 1.47 1.99 2.24
C ASP A 127 0.74 2.48 0.98
N VAL A 128 -0.23 1.71 0.50
CA VAL A 128 -1.18 2.09 -0.56
C VAL A 128 -2.59 2.04 0.02
N ILE A 129 -3.34 3.13 -0.12
CA ILE A 129 -4.71 3.27 0.39
C ILE A 129 -5.51 3.96 -0.70
N VAL A 130 -6.40 3.21 -1.37
CA VAL A 130 -7.25 3.72 -2.45
C VAL A 130 -8.70 3.33 -2.17
N LEU A 131 -9.57 4.33 -2.04
CA LEU A 131 -11.01 4.10 -2.02
C LEU A 131 -11.52 4.01 -3.47
N VAL A 132 -12.09 2.87 -3.82
CA VAL A 132 -12.76 2.62 -5.09
C VAL A 132 -14.26 2.69 -4.85
N SER A 133 -14.93 3.68 -5.44
CA SER A 133 -16.38 3.82 -5.40
C SER A 133 -16.96 3.49 -6.76
N ILE A 134 -17.83 2.50 -6.82
CA ILE A 134 -18.46 1.98 -8.03
C ILE A 134 -19.94 2.31 -7.97
N ASN A 135 -20.40 3.17 -8.88
CA ASN A 135 -21.80 3.54 -8.98
C ASN A 135 -22.46 2.76 -10.14
N ARG A 136 -23.32 1.79 -9.79
CA ARG A 136 -24.03 0.95 -10.76
C ARG A 136 -25.11 1.70 -11.53
N ASN A 137 -25.61 2.80 -10.97
CA ASN A 137 -26.73 3.52 -11.59
C ASN A 137 -26.29 4.35 -12.79
N ASN A 138 -25.10 4.94 -12.70
CA ASN A 138 -24.54 5.77 -13.79
C ASN A 138 -23.33 5.11 -14.49
N GLY A 139 -22.91 3.93 -14.04
CA GLY A 139 -21.81 3.19 -14.65
C GLY A 139 -20.44 3.84 -14.48
N THR A 140 -20.20 4.55 -13.37
CA THR A 140 -18.93 5.23 -13.10
C THR A 140 -18.12 4.54 -12.02
N VAL A 141 -16.81 4.68 -12.11
CA VAL A 141 -15.83 4.23 -11.10
C VAL A 141 -14.99 5.43 -10.66
N SER A 142 -14.96 5.70 -9.37
CA SER A 142 -14.14 6.75 -8.79
C SER A 142 -13.01 6.13 -7.96
N LEU A 143 -11.79 6.63 -8.15
CA LEU A 143 -10.60 6.23 -7.41
C LEU A 143 -10.13 7.42 -6.58
N VAL A 144 -10.11 7.30 -5.25
CA VAL A 144 -9.57 8.32 -4.35
C VAL A 144 -8.35 7.75 -3.63
N SER A 145 -7.17 8.32 -3.90
CA SER A 145 -5.93 7.90 -3.23
C SER A 145 -5.63 8.77 -2.02
N PHE A 146 -5.35 8.10 -0.89
CA PHE A 146 -5.01 8.72 0.39
C PHE A 146 -3.52 8.57 0.67
N PRO A 147 -2.81 9.66 1.05
CA PRO A 147 -1.44 9.57 1.50
C PRO A 147 -1.34 8.72 2.77
N ARG A 148 -0.40 7.80 2.83
CA ARG A 148 -0.20 6.89 3.97
C ARG A 148 0.14 7.61 5.28
N ASP A 149 0.79 8.77 5.18
CA ASP A 149 1.25 9.56 6.33
C ASP A 149 0.21 10.60 6.80
N LEU A 150 -1.03 10.52 6.28
CA LEU A 150 -2.14 11.39 6.68
C LEU A 150 -2.45 11.20 8.17
N TYR A 151 -2.40 12.29 8.95
CA TYR A 151 -2.55 12.26 10.41
C TYR A 151 -4.00 12.39 10.80
N VAL A 152 -4.61 11.28 11.23
CA VAL A 152 -6.05 11.16 11.44
C VAL A 152 -6.38 10.51 12.78
N THR A 153 -7.57 10.76 13.29
CA THR A 153 -8.09 10.05 14.46
C THR A 153 -8.46 8.62 14.07
N ILE A 154 -7.88 7.64 14.77
CA ILE A 154 -8.22 6.22 14.65
C ILE A 154 -9.13 5.86 15.84
N PRO A 155 -10.43 5.67 15.61
CA PRO A 155 -11.40 5.42 16.68
C PRO A 155 -11.03 4.21 17.54
N GLY A 156 -11.10 4.39 18.85
CA GLY A 156 -10.76 3.35 19.82
C GLY A 156 -9.25 3.16 20.06
N TRP A 157 -8.40 3.96 19.40
CA TRP A 157 -6.95 3.90 19.59
C TRP A 157 -6.34 5.27 19.86
N MET A 158 -5.84 5.98 18.81
CA MET A 158 -5.20 7.29 18.95
C MET A 158 -5.26 8.08 17.63
N THR A 159 -4.82 9.34 17.65
CA THR A 159 -4.51 10.06 16.42
C THR A 159 -3.12 9.64 15.93
N ASN A 160 -3.02 9.14 14.70
CA ASN A 160 -1.78 8.65 14.11
C ASN A 160 -1.85 8.70 12.57
N ARG A 161 -0.76 8.29 11.89
CA ARG A 161 -0.79 8.11 10.44
C ARG A 161 -1.83 7.06 10.06
N ILE A 162 -2.62 7.34 9.02
CA ILE A 162 -3.71 6.45 8.57
C ILE A 162 -3.22 5.04 8.24
N ASN A 163 -1.97 4.88 7.79
CA ASN A 163 -1.39 3.58 7.45
C ASN A 163 -1.23 2.61 8.62
N THR A 164 -1.41 3.08 9.86
CA THR A 164 -1.37 2.25 11.07
C THR A 164 -2.74 1.70 11.45
N ALA A 165 -3.83 2.25 10.90
CA ALA A 165 -5.19 1.89 11.30
C ALA A 165 -5.53 0.41 11.04
N GLN A 166 -5.09 -0.15 9.89
CA GLN A 166 -5.33 -1.56 9.56
C GLN A 166 -4.58 -2.49 10.54
N ALA A 167 -3.35 -2.15 10.91
CA ALA A 167 -2.56 -2.94 11.86
C ALA A 167 -3.09 -2.83 13.30
N ALA A 168 -3.75 -1.72 13.66
CA ALA A 168 -4.29 -1.49 14.99
C ALA A 168 -5.50 -2.36 15.33
N GLY A 169 -6.34 -2.70 14.34
CA GLY A 169 -7.56 -3.49 14.60
C GLY A 169 -8.25 -4.00 13.33
N GLY A 170 -7.48 -4.27 12.28
CA GLY A 170 -7.99 -4.82 11.03
C GLY A 170 -8.92 -3.89 10.26
N PHE A 171 -9.65 -4.47 9.31
CA PHE A 171 -10.53 -3.71 8.43
C PHE A 171 -11.64 -2.95 9.18
N ALA A 172 -12.14 -3.48 10.28
CA ALA A 172 -13.17 -2.79 11.07
C ALA A 172 -12.68 -1.42 11.58
N THR A 173 -11.44 -1.37 12.09
CA THR A 173 -10.80 -0.13 12.55
C THR A 173 -10.49 0.81 11.39
N MET A 174 -9.98 0.30 10.27
CA MET A 174 -9.74 1.09 9.07
C MET A 174 -11.04 1.69 8.52
N ALA A 175 -12.13 0.93 8.44
CA ALA A 175 -13.43 1.40 7.98
C ALA A 175 -14.01 2.47 8.92
N SER A 176 -13.89 2.29 10.24
CA SER A 176 -14.29 3.29 11.23
C SER A 176 -13.43 4.56 11.15
N THR A 177 -12.15 4.44 10.81
CA THR A 177 -11.27 5.59 10.59
C THR A 177 -11.73 6.40 9.38
N PHE A 178 -12.14 5.75 8.30
CA PHE A 178 -12.70 6.41 7.11
C PHE A 178 -14.04 7.11 7.44
N GLU A 179 -14.93 6.43 8.13
CA GLU A 179 -16.22 7.00 8.54
C GLU A 179 -16.04 8.24 9.41
N TYR A 180 -15.21 8.15 10.45
CA TYR A 180 -14.99 9.25 11.38
C TYR A 180 -14.37 10.49 10.73
N ASN A 181 -13.30 10.30 9.95
CA ASN A 181 -12.55 11.42 9.38
C ASN A 181 -13.11 11.93 8.05
N PHE A 182 -13.67 11.06 7.21
CA PHE A 182 -14.05 11.39 5.83
C PHE A 182 -15.55 11.24 5.54
N GLY A 183 -16.34 10.77 6.50
CA GLY A 183 -17.79 10.66 6.38
C GLY A 183 -18.26 9.51 5.48
N VAL A 184 -17.39 8.57 5.12
CA VAL A 184 -17.74 7.39 4.34
C VAL A 184 -17.18 6.14 4.99
N ARG A 185 -18.02 5.10 5.15
CA ARG A 185 -17.60 3.80 5.67
C ARG A 185 -17.45 2.82 4.50
N PRO A 186 -16.24 2.40 4.13
CA PRO A 186 -16.05 1.32 3.17
C PRO A 186 -16.67 0.01 3.70
N THR A 187 -17.41 -0.68 2.83
CA THR A 187 -18.05 -1.97 3.19
C THR A 187 -17.15 -3.15 2.86
N TYR A 188 -16.35 -2.99 1.83
CA TYR A 188 -15.49 -4.06 1.30
C TYR A 188 -14.03 -3.60 1.26
N TYR A 189 -13.12 -4.57 1.29
CA TYR A 189 -11.70 -4.32 1.10
C TYR A 189 -11.02 -5.43 0.32
N VAL A 190 -9.89 -5.07 -0.26
CA VAL A 190 -8.92 -5.95 -0.89
C VAL A 190 -7.55 -5.55 -0.39
N MET A 191 -6.86 -6.42 0.33
CA MET A 191 -5.51 -6.16 0.82
C MET A 191 -4.53 -7.18 0.27
N THR A 192 -3.38 -6.73 -0.19
CA THR A 192 -2.28 -7.58 -0.64
C THR A 192 -0.94 -7.05 -0.14
N ASN A 193 0.04 -7.93 0.01
CA ASN A 193 1.42 -7.57 0.26
C ASN A 193 2.23 -7.51 -1.04
N MET A 194 3.53 -7.21 -0.93
CA MET A 194 4.41 -7.09 -2.10
C MET A 194 4.49 -8.38 -2.93
N GLN A 195 4.56 -9.54 -2.27
CA GLN A 195 4.64 -10.84 -2.94
C GLN A 195 3.31 -11.19 -3.63
N GLY A 196 2.19 -10.95 -2.95
CA GLY A 196 0.87 -11.13 -3.55
C GLY A 196 0.64 -10.20 -4.74
N PHE A 197 1.08 -8.94 -4.63
CA PHE A 197 0.98 -7.97 -5.71
C PHE A 197 1.75 -8.41 -6.97
N THR A 198 3.02 -8.83 -6.82
CA THR A 198 3.80 -9.34 -7.96
C THR A 198 3.16 -10.59 -8.55
N GLY A 199 2.75 -11.55 -7.69
CA GLY A 199 2.09 -12.78 -8.12
C GLY A 199 0.80 -12.55 -8.90
N ILE A 200 -0.02 -11.57 -8.51
CA ILE A 200 -1.24 -11.20 -9.26
C ILE A 200 -0.86 -10.71 -10.66
N ILE A 201 0.09 -9.78 -10.78
CA ILE A 201 0.49 -9.22 -12.07
C ILE A 201 1.09 -10.29 -12.98
N ASP A 202 1.93 -11.16 -12.44
CA ASP A 202 2.56 -12.24 -13.21
C ASP A 202 1.52 -13.27 -13.67
N SER A 203 0.51 -13.57 -12.86
CA SER A 203 -0.61 -14.43 -13.25
C SER A 203 -1.44 -13.88 -14.42
N LEU A 204 -1.44 -12.56 -14.56
CA LEU A 204 -2.07 -11.87 -15.69
C LEU A 204 -1.17 -11.82 -16.94
N ASN A 205 0.02 -12.45 -16.93
CA ASN A 205 1.07 -12.29 -17.94
C ASN A 205 1.50 -10.82 -18.11
N GLY A 206 1.59 -10.10 -16.99
CA GLY A 206 1.92 -8.70 -16.97
C GLY A 206 0.74 -7.77 -17.26
N VAL A 207 0.99 -6.48 -17.09
CA VAL A 207 0.01 -5.41 -17.29
C VAL A 207 0.60 -4.29 -18.15
N ASN A 208 -0.23 -3.63 -18.96
CA ASN A 208 0.16 -2.49 -19.78
C ASN A 208 -0.17 -1.19 -19.04
N VAL A 209 0.83 -0.54 -18.46
CA VAL A 209 0.67 0.67 -17.66
C VAL A 209 0.81 1.91 -18.53
N LYS A 210 -0.19 2.80 -18.48
CA LYS A 210 -0.12 4.11 -19.14
C LYS A 210 0.65 5.07 -18.22
N VAL A 211 1.93 5.23 -18.49
CA VAL A 211 2.85 6.09 -17.74
C VAL A 211 2.66 7.53 -18.21
N ARG A 212 2.34 8.44 -17.28
CA ARG A 212 2.05 9.86 -17.57
C ARG A 212 3.21 10.81 -17.32
N GLN A 213 4.14 10.41 -16.45
CA GLN A 213 5.35 11.19 -16.11
C GLN A 213 6.54 10.25 -16.08
N SER A 214 7.66 10.73 -16.64
CA SER A 214 8.91 10.00 -16.65
C SER A 214 9.39 9.69 -15.23
N LEU A 215 10.00 8.53 -15.06
CA LEU A 215 10.56 8.06 -13.80
C LEU A 215 11.99 7.56 -14.06
N ARG A 216 12.95 8.03 -13.26
CA ARG A 216 14.29 7.44 -13.17
C ARG A 216 14.62 7.25 -11.70
N ASP A 217 14.83 6.01 -11.28
CA ASP A 217 15.07 5.69 -9.87
C ASP A 217 16.00 4.49 -9.74
N LYS A 218 16.56 4.29 -8.55
CA LYS A 218 17.35 3.09 -8.24
C LYS A 218 16.52 1.84 -8.41
N CYS A 219 17.12 0.81 -8.98
CA CYS A 219 16.51 -0.50 -9.14
C CYS A 219 17.55 -1.62 -9.16
N ASP A 220 17.08 -2.84 -8.94
CA ASP A 220 17.81 -4.10 -9.02
C ASP A 220 17.25 -5.01 -10.12
N LEU A 221 16.54 -4.43 -11.09
CA LEU A 221 15.92 -5.16 -12.20
C LEU A 221 16.96 -5.50 -13.28
N PRO A 222 16.74 -6.57 -14.09
CA PRO A 222 17.69 -7.02 -15.11
C PRO A 222 18.06 -5.97 -16.17
N TRP A 223 17.23 -4.94 -16.33
CA TRP A 223 17.44 -3.84 -17.27
C TRP A 223 17.96 -2.55 -16.62
N ALA A 224 18.46 -2.63 -15.40
CA ALA A 224 19.16 -1.53 -14.75
C ALA A 224 20.37 -1.08 -15.54
N ASP A 225 20.63 0.23 -15.58
CA ASP A 225 21.86 0.77 -16.17
C ASP A 225 23.10 0.39 -15.33
N ALA A 226 24.30 0.70 -15.84
CA ALA A 226 25.57 0.38 -15.14
C ALA A 226 25.70 1.05 -13.75
N HIS A 227 24.85 2.00 -13.43
CA HIS A 227 24.82 2.72 -12.14
C HIS A 227 23.68 2.23 -11.23
N GLY A 228 22.93 1.19 -11.61
CA GLY A 228 21.81 0.65 -10.85
C GLY A 228 20.56 1.51 -10.89
N TYR A 229 20.28 2.17 -12.02
CA TYR A 229 19.06 2.93 -12.25
C TYR A 229 18.22 2.33 -13.36
N CYS A 230 16.91 2.34 -13.17
CA CYS A 230 15.94 2.11 -14.22
C CYS A 230 15.27 3.43 -14.62
N ALA A 231 14.93 3.55 -15.91
CA ALA A 231 14.26 4.73 -16.44
C ALA A 231 13.06 4.33 -17.31
N ILE A 232 11.97 5.07 -17.17
CA ILE A 232 10.80 4.99 -18.05
C ILE A 232 10.47 6.40 -18.50
N GLU A 233 10.44 6.61 -19.81
CA GLU A 233 10.07 7.88 -20.41
C GLU A 233 8.55 7.97 -20.61
N ALA A 234 7.99 9.16 -20.41
CA ALA A 234 6.58 9.44 -20.57
C ALA A 234 6.33 10.53 -21.63
N PRO A 235 5.15 10.55 -22.29
CA PRO A 235 4.04 9.60 -22.11
C PRO A 235 4.29 8.28 -22.84
N ALA A 236 4.01 7.16 -22.21
CA ALA A 236 4.16 5.84 -22.80
C ALA A 236 3.17 4.82 -22.25
N THR A 237 2.93 3.74 -23.02
CA THR A 237 2.29 2.53 -22.49
C THR A 237 3.37 1.45 -22.36
N VAL A 238 3.67 1.06 -21.14
CA VAL A 238 4.80 0.17 -20.82
C VAL A 238 4.27 -1.17 -20.33
N PRO A 239 4.66 -2.30 -20.98
CA PRO A 239 4.39 -3.61 -20.41
C PRO A 239 5.24 -3.81 -19.15
N MET A 240 4.62 -4.21 -18.07
CA MET A 240 5.26 -4.44 -16.78
C MET A 240 4.89 -5.82 -16.26
N ASP A 241 5.91 -6.61 -15.89
CA ASP A 241 5.77 -7.78 -15.04
C ASP A 241 5.59 -7.37 -13.57
N GLY A 242 5.44 -8.32 -12.66
CA GLY A 242 5.23 -8.04 -11.24
C GLY A 242 6.37 -7.26 -10.60
N GLN A 243 7.63 -7.57 -10.95
CA GLN A 243 8.79 -6.90 -10.37
C GLN A 243 8.93 -5.46 -10.89
N THR A 244 8.77 -5.26 -12.18
CA THR A 244 8.79 -3.91 -12.79
C THR A 244 7.66 -3.03 -12.23
N ALA A 245 6.45 -3.57 -12.12
CA ALA A 245 5.32 -2.85 -11.54
C ALA A 245 5.54 -2.54 -10.06
N LEU A 246 6.14 -3.49 -9.29
CA LEU A 246 6.47 -3.25 -7.88
C LEU A 246 7.52 -2.14 -7.74
N TRP A 247 8.58 -2.15 -8.55
CA TRP A 247 9.55 -1.07 -8.59
C TRP A 247 8.85 0.26 -8.92
N TYR A 248 8.00 0.29 -9.95
CA TYR A 248 7.31 1.49 -10.40
C TYR A 248 6.47 2.14 -9.29
N VAL A 249 5.69 1.36 -8.56
CA VAL A 249 4.83 1.89 -7.47
C VAL A 249 5.59 2.19 -6.18
N ARG A 250 6.81 1.65 -5.98
CA ARG A 250 7.61 1.86 -4.76
C ARG A 250 8.68 2.94 -4.89
N SER A 251 9.08 3.30 -6.10
CA SER A 251 10.12 4.31 -6.35
C SER A 251 9.85 5.63 -5.64
N ARG A 252 10.86 6.18 -4.97
CA ARG A 252 10.72 7.36 -4.09
C ARG A 252 11.88 8.33 -4.17
N TYR A 253 13.08 7.89 -4.55
CA TYR A 253 14.28 8.73 -4.47
C TYR A 253 14.26 9.92 -5.42
N SER A 254 13.59 9.78 -6.56
CA SER A 254 13.48 10.82 -7.59
C SER A 254 12.10 11.48 -7.65
N SER A 255 11.18 11.12 -6.73
CA SER A 255 9.79 11.58 -6.81
C SER A 255 9.12 11.70 -5.43
N SER A 256 8.03 12.46 -5.37
CA SER A 256 7.24 12.66 -4.15
C SER A 256 6.36 11.45 -3.79
N ASP A 257 5.88 11.42 -2.55
CA ASP A 257 4.85 10.44 -2.13
C ASP A 257 3.55 10.62 -2.93
N PHE A 258 3.23 11.84 -3.38
CA PHE A 258 2.07 12.11 -4.25
C PHE A 258 2.23 11.50 -5.65
N ASP A 259 3.44 11.50 -6.22
CA ASP A 259 3.73 10.79 -7.46
C ASP A 259 3.54 9.28 -7.31
N ARG A 260 3.86 8.73 -6.14
CA ARG A 260 3.62 7.34 -5.82
C ARG A 260 2.11 7.00 -5.81
N LEU A 261 1.27 7.87 -5.25
CA LEU A 261 -0.19 7.69 -5.28
C LEU A 261 -0.70 7.63 -6.74
N ARG A 262 -0.23 8.53 -7.61
CA ARG A 262 -0.56 8.53 -9.03
C ARG A 262 -0.14 7.22 -9.70
N ARG A 263 1.11 6.77 -9.51
CA ARG A 263 1.61 5.51 -10.09
C ARG A 263 0.82 4.29 -9.60
N SER A 264 0.43 4.27 -8.33
CA SER A 264 -0.43 3.20 -7.80
C SER A 264 -1.78 3.15 -8.49
N GLN A 265 -2.41 4.30 -8.79
CA GLN A 265 -3.65 4.35 -9.58
C GLN A 265 -3.44 3.89 -11.03
N GLU A 266 -2.32 4.24 -11.66
CA GLU A 266 -2.00 3.84 -13.03
C GLU A 266 -1.85 2.31 -13.14
N VAL A 267 -1.16 1.69 -12.19
CA VAL A 267 -1.02 0.22 -12.13
C VAL A 267 -2.34 -0.46 -11.77
N LEU A 268 -3.09 0.06 -10.79
CA LEU A 268 -4.41 -0.48 -10.43
C LEU A 268 -5.36 -0.49 -11.64
N GLN A 269 -5.36 0.58 -12.42
CA GLN A 269 -6.14 0.63 -13.66
C GLN A 269 -5.65 -0.39 -14.70
N ALA A 270 -4.34 -0.57 -14.84
CA ALA A 270 -3.78 -1.53 -15.78
C ALA A 270 -4.14 -2.98 -15.39
N ILE A 271 -4.11 -3.30 -14.08
CA ILE A 271 -4.58 -4.59 -13.54
C ILE A 271 -6.07 -4.78 -13.87
N PHE A 272 -6.91 -3.78 -13.59
CA PHE A 272 -8.34 -3.83 -13.89
C PHE A 272 -8.59 -4.09 -15.37
N ASN A 273 -7.96 -3.30 -16.27
CA ASN A 273 -8.09 -3.47 -17.72
C ASN A 273 -7.67 -4.88 -18.18
N ARG A 274 -6.63 -5.44 -17.56
CA ARG A 274 -6.15 -6.78 -17.89
C ARG A 274 -7.09 -7.87 -17.42
N LEU A 275 -7.66 -7.74 -16.21
CA LEU A 275 -8.65 -8.69 -15.66
C LEU A 275 -9.89 -8.80 -16.52
N ILE A 276 -10.39 -7.68 -17.05
CA ILE A 276 -11.60 -7.66 -17.87
C ILE A 276 -11.34 -7.92 -19.36
N SER A 277 -10.07 -8.08 -19.78
CA SER A 277 -9.73 -8.45 -21.15
C SER A 277 -10.17 -9.89 -21.47
N LEU A 278 -10.31 -10.20 -22.77
CA LEU A 278 -10.67 -11.57 -23.20
C LEU A 278 -9.71 -12.64 -22.70
N ASP A 279 -8.41 -12.32 -22.61
CA ASP A 279 -7.40 -13.23 -22.08
C ASP A 279 -7.55 -13.41 -20.56
N GLY A 280 -7.81 -12.33 -19.81
CA GLY A 280 -8.10 -12.38 -18.38
C GLY A 280 -9.33 -13.25 -18.08
N ILE A 281 -10.39 -13.13 -18.87
CA ILE A 281 -11.60 -13.96 -18.73
C ILE A 281 -11.30 -15.44 -18.99
N ARG A 282 -10.50 -15.77 -19.99
CA ARG A 282 -10.11 -17.16 -20.29
C ARG A 282 -9.27 -17.79 -19.18
N ARG A 283 -8.46 -17.01 -18.50
CA ARG A 283 -7.58 -17.46 -17.42
C ARG A 283 -8.18 -17.27 -16.03
N ALA A 284 -9.47 -16.95 -15.94
CA ALA A 284 -10.13 -16.66 -14.67
C ALA A 284 -9.96 -17.74 -13.59
N PRO A 285 -9.97 -19.07 -13.87
CA PRO A 285 -9.73 -20.08 -12.84
C PRO A 285 -8.33 -20.01 -12.23
N GLU A 286 -7.29 -19.81 -13.06
CA GLU A 286 -5.91 -19.67 -12.62
C GLU A 286 -5.72 -18.40 -11.78
N ILE A 287 -6.24 -17.27 -12.27
CA ILE A 287 -6.22 -15.97 -11.60
C ILE A 287 -6.93 -16.06 -10.24
N TYR A 288 -8.06 -16.77 -10.15
CA TYR A 288 -8.81 -16.95 -8.93
C TYR A 288 -8.02 -17.72 -7.86
N GLU A 289 -7.29 -18.76 -8.23
CA GLU A 289 -6.45 -19.51 -7.29
C GLU A 289 -5.30 -18.66 -6.72
N ILE A 290 -4.69 -17.80 -7.56
CA ILE A 290 -3.66 -16.88 -7.12
C ILE A 290 -4.26 -15.78 -6.24
N TYR A 291 -5.41 -15.22 -6.63
CA TYR A 291 -6.15 -14.25 -5.83
C TYR A 291 -6.41 -14.77 -4.42
N ARG A 292 -6.93 -15.98 -4.27
CA ARG A 292 -7.21 -16.60 -2.97
C ARG A 292 -5.98 -16.71 -2.05
N ARG A 293 -4.78 -16.86 -2.62
CA ARG A 293 -3.52 -16.99 -1.87
C ARG A 293 -2.82 -15.67 -1.62
N SER A 294 -3.14 -14.66 -2.41
CA SER A 294 -2.38 -13.39 -2.48
C SER A 294 -3.14 -12.21 -1.91
N VAL A 295 -4.43 -12.38 -1.62
CA VAL A 295 -5.34 -11.29 -1.24
C VAL A 295 -6.12 -11.64 0.00
N GLU A 296 -6.14 -10.74 0.96
CA GLU A 296 -7.07 -10.73 2.08
C GLU A 296 -8.26 -9.84 1.73
N THR A 297 -9.48 -10.36 1.84
CA THR A 297 -10.68 -9.65 1.39
C THR A 297 -11.96 -10.20 2.02
N ASN A 298 -12.99 -9.35 2.10
CA ASN A 298 -14.37 -9.74 2.37
C ASN A 298 -15.28 -9.64 1.14
N LEU A 299 -14.70 -9.41 -0.06
CA LEU A 299 -15.45 -9.42 -1.32
C LEU A 299 -15.83 -10.85 -1.69
N THR A 300 -17.12 -11.06 -1.92
CA THR A 300 -17.70 -12.31 -2.35
C THR A 300 -18.22 -12.21 -3.80
N LEU A 301 -18.48 -13.36 -4.44
CA LEU A 301 -18.91 -13.36 -5.84
C LEU A 301 -20.27 -12.69 -6.04
N ASP A 302 -21.19 -12.79 -5.07
CA ASP A 302 -22.49 -12.12 -5.10
C ASP A 302 -22.37 -10.57 -5.11
N VAL A 303 -21.30 -10.03 -4.52
CA VAL A 303 -20.98 -8.59 -4.61
C VAL A 303 -20.37 -8.23 -5.95
N LEU A 304 -19.49 -9.10 -6.49
CA LEU A 304 -18.75 -8.82 -7.72
C LEU A 304 -19.61 -8.97 -8.98
N LEU A 305 -20.52 -9.95 -9.01
CA LEU A 305 -21.35 -10.23 -10.19
C LEU A 305 -22.21 -9.03 -10.65
N PRO A 306 -22.88 -8.29 -9.75
CA PRO A 306 -23.62 -7.08 -10.12
C PRO A 306 -22.76 -5.92 -10.62
N LEU A 307 -21.42 -5.98 -10.49
CA LEU A 307 -20.50 -4.95 -10.97
C LEU A 307 -20.03 -5.19 -12.42
N VAL A 308 -20.27 -6.39 -12.97
CA VAL A 308 -19.86 -6.74 -14.34
C VAL A 308 -20.38 -5.77 -15.41
N PRO A 309 -21.65 -5.31 -15.38
CA PRO A 309 -22.12 -4.32 -16.36
C PRO A 309 -21.36 -2.99 -16.30
N VAL A 310 -20.96 -2.54 -15.10
CA VAL A 310 -20.15 -1.33 -14.94
C VAL A 310 -18.77 -1.54 -15.54
N ALA A 311 -18.16 -2.71 -15.32
CA ALA A 311 -16.87 -3.03 -15.90
C ALA A 311 -16.91 -2.99 -17.44
N GLN A 312 -17.98 -3.50 -18.06
CA GLN A 312 -18.20 -3.43 -19.52
C GLN A 312 -18.32 -1.97 -20.00
N GLN A 313 -19.13 -1.15 -19.32
CA GLN A 313 -19.28 0.27 -19.67
C GLN A 313 -17.95 1.04 -19.56
N VAL A 314 -17.16 0.75 -18.55
CA VAL A 314 -15.81 1.36 -18.38
C VAL A 314 -14.84 0.90 -19.47
N MET A 315 -14.97 -0.33 -19.98
CA MET A 315 -14.16 -0.81 -21.12
C MET A 315 -14.50 -0.05 -22.40
N GLU A 316 -15.79 0.17 -22.65
CA GLU A 316 -16.29 0.91 -23.82
C GLU A 316 -15.94 2.39 -23.73
N ASP A 317 -16.03 2.96 -22.53
CA ASP A 317 -15.76 4.37 -22.27
C ASP A 317 -14.87 4.56 -21.02
N PRO A 318 -13.53 4.58 -21.17
CA PRO A 318 -12.60 4.80 -20.06
C PRO A 318 -12.73 6.15 -19.34
N SER A 319 -13.45 7.13 -19.90
CA SER A 319 -13.73 8.41 -19.25
C SER A 319 -14.65 8.28 -18.03
N ARG A 320 -15.36 7.16 -17.91
CA ARG A 320 -16.16 6.79 -16.74
C ARG A 320 -15.32 6.50 -15.48
N ILE A 321 -13.99 6.39 -15.62
CA ILE A 321 -13.07 6.30 -14.48
C ILE A 321 -12.64 7.71 -14.08
N ARG A 322 -13.12 8.16 -12.93
CA ARG A 322 -12.73 9.43 -12.31
C ARG A 322 -11.61 9.19 -11.29
N ARG A 323 -10.60 10.06 -11.29
CA ARG A 323 -9.45 9.94 -10.40
C ARG A 323 -9.32 11.17 -9.54
N PHE A 324 -9.20 10.93 -8.26
CA PHE A 324 -8.97 11.94 -7.24
C PHE A 324 -7.70 11.56 -6.47
N THR A 325 -6.87 12.52 -6.20
CA THR A 325 -5.67 12.34 -5.38
C THR A 325 -5.64 13.46 -4.36
N ILE A 326 -5.49 13.12 -3.10
CA ILE A 326 -5.25 14.10 -2.05
C ILE A 326 -3.83 14.63 -2.26
N THR A 327 -3.70 15.93 -2.40
CA THR A 327 -2.46 16.64 -2.76
C THR A 327 -1.97 17.51 -1.59
N PRO A 328 -0.84 18.22 -1.71
CA PRO A 328 -0.43 19.18 -0.68
C PRO A 328 -1.44 20.31 -0.41
N ALA A 329 -2.40 20.53 -1.30
CA ALA A 329 -3.50 21.47 -1.05
C ALA A 329 -4.48 20.98 0.03
N GLU A 330 -4.67 19.67 0.13
CA GLU A 330 -5.58 19.03 1.10
C GLU A 330 -4.84 18.41 2.29
N ALA A 331 -3.52 18.19 2.18
CA ALA A 331 -2.72 17.58 3.24
C ALA A 331 -1.29 18.11 3.21
N TYR A 332 -0.92 18.94 4.17
CA TYR A 332 0.37 19.62 4.19
C TYR A 332 1.35 18.98 5.20
N PRO A 333 2.67 19.04 4.94
CA PRO A 333 3.68 18.52 5.85
C PRO A 333 3.63 19.20 7.21
N PHE A 334 3.71 18.41 8.26
CA PHE A 334 3.70 18.86 9.64
C PHE A 334 4.60 17.97 10.51
N ILE A 335 5.25 18.55 11.51
CA ILE A 335 6.00 17.80 12.52
C ILE A 335 5.24 17.88 13.83
N THR A 336 4.83 16.71 14.37
CA THR A 336 4.11 16.65 15.64
C THR A 336 5.01 17.11 16.79
N PRO A 337 4.45 17.50 17.95
CA PRO A 337 5.25 17.85 19.14
C PRO A 337 6.24 16.77 19.56
N GLU A 338 5.94 15.49 19.26
CA GLU A 338 6.79 14.34 19.52
C GLU A 338 7.86 14.10 18.43
N GLY A 339 7.96 15.02 17.44
CA GLY A 339 8.95 14.98 16.38
C GLY A 339 8.61 14.05 15.20
N ALA A 340 7.39 13.55 15.10
CA ALA A 340 6.99 12.69 13.98
C ALA A 340 6.60 13.55 12.76
N TRP A 341 7.19 13.25 11.59
CA TRP A 341 6.76 13.86 10.34
C TRP A 341 5.46 13.22 9.85
N VAL A 342 4.44 14.03 9.58
CA VAL A 342 3.11 13.61 9.16
C VAL A 342 2.55 14.54 8.06
N LEU A 343 1.43 14.17 7.48
CA LEU A 343 0.61 15.04 6.64
C LEU A 343 -0.63 15.45 7.43
N TRP A 344 -0.73 16.73 7.76
CA TRP A 344 -1.88 17.28 8.47
C TRP A 344 -3.03 17.51 7.49
N PRO A 345 -4.23 16.90 7.72
CA PRO A 345 -5.33 16.97 6.78
C PRO A 345 -6.15 18.24 6.89
N ASN A 346 -6.53 18.81 5.75
CA ASN A 346 -7.71 19.65 5.64
C ASN A 346 -8.92 18.71 5.47
N LEU A 347 -9.54 18.35 6.58
CA LEU A 347 -10.63 17.36 6.59
C LEU A 347 -11.83 17.78 5.73
N ASP A 348 -12.17 19.07 5.69
CA ASP A 348 -13.31 19.55 4.91
C ASP A 348 -13.05 19.44 3.41
N ALA A 349 -11.85 19.80 2.97
CA ALA A 349 -11.45 19.61 1.57
C ALA A 349 -11.43 18.13 1.17
N ILE A 350 -10.88 17.26 2.04
CA ILE A 350 -10.85 15.81 1.79
C ILE A 350 -12.27 15.23 1.76
N LYS A 351 -13.15 15.62 2.68
CA LYS A 351 -14.55 15.21 2.68
C LYS A 351 -15.28 15.65 1.41
N ALA A 352 -15.00 16.86 0.90
CA ALA A 352 -15.58 17.32 -0.36
C ALA A 352 -15.16 16.46 -1.55
N ILE A 353 -13.87 16.06 -1.62
CA ILE A 353 -13.36 15.11 -2.63
C ILE A 353 -14.04 13.76 -2.52
N VAL A 354 -14.12 13.21 -1.31
CA VAL A 354 -14.77 11.91 -1.05
C VAL A 354 -16.25 11.97 -1.40
N TYR A 355 -16.93 13.05 -1.03
CA TYR A 355 -18.34 13.25 -1.39
C TYR A 355 -18.55 13.29 -2.91
N GLN A 356 -17.71 14.03 -3.62
CA GLN A 356 -17.76 14.08 -5.08
C GLN A 356 -17.50 12.71 -5.73
N ALA A 357 -16.61 11.91 -5.15
CA ALA A 357 -16.26 10.60 -5.67
C ALA A 357 -17.34 9.55 -5.43
N VAL A 358 -18.05 9.62 -4.31
CA VAL A 358 -18.99 8.58 -3.84
C VAL A 358 -20.44 8.91 -4.22
N TYR A 359 -20.84 10.18 -4.12
CA TYR A 359 -22.25 10.58 -4.21
C TYR A 359 -22.61 11.29 -5.52
N ARG A 360 -21.65 11.64 -6.36
CA ARG A 360 -21.85 12.30 -7.67
C ARG A 360 -21.23 11.51 -8.80
#